data_3092544274e14761251757a57d72c9a3
#
_entry.id   3092544274e14761251757a57d72c9a3
#
_cell.length_a   1.000
_cell.length_b   1.000
_cell.length_c   1.000
_cell.angle_alpha   90.00
_cell.angle_beta   90.00
_cell.angle_gamma   90.00
#
_symmetry.space_group_name_H-M   'P 1'
#
loop_
_entity.id
_entity.type
_entity.pdbx_description
1 polymer ?
#
loop_
_entity_poly.entity_id
_entity_poly.type
_entity_poly.pdbx_seq_one_letter_code
_entity_poly.pdbx_strand_id
1 'polypeptide(L)'
;MEICIGEQINTWGGGNLISSKRLLVCLANPFSDQELQSKSVSERFEKLIKQCVDFIEKYKQKGYEVNYLPFYHGSDEKFIDRVQVKLHSNDKVLQRDIDYDLDTIDELFRQYEFGLCMRFHSILLSIKNSLPIVAIEYDFKSEMLMKEVGLEKFGVRYGIRKSDFFGEEFDIDGDSLCSIADVLQKEKEIFKSRANSFAQLKHQQVLDNYQNIFSLVL
;
A
#
# COMPACT_ATOMS: atom_id res chain seq x y z
N MET A 1 12.91 26.85 -34.82
CA MET A 1 11.63 27.03 -34.06
C MET A 1 11.77 26.14 -32.83
N GLU A 2 12.41 26.73 -31.81
CA GLU A 2 12.69 26.07 -30.53
C GLU A 2 11.38 26.07 -29.74
N ILE A 3 10.89 24.88 -29.42
CA ILE A 3 9.77 24.72 -28.48
C ILE A 3 10.40 24.68 -27.11
N CYS A 4 10.33 25.81 -26.40
CA CYS A 4 10.58 25.88 -24.98
C CYS A 4 9.57 25.04 -24.25
N ILE A 5 9.96 23.83 -23.80
CA ILE A 5 9.29 23.12 -22.72
C ILE A 5 9.94 23.63 -21.44
N GLY A 6 9.49 24.81 -21.00
CA GLY A 6 9.85 25.44 -19.75
C GLY A 6 8.82 25.18 -18.70
N GLU A 7 9.30 24.54 -17.62
CA GLU A 7 8.97 24.84 -16.23
C GLU A 7 7.51 24.74 -15.77
N GLN A 8 7.19 23.61 -15.17
CA GLN A 8 6.63 23.63 -13.81
C GLN A 8 6.97 22.31 -13.07
N ILE A 9 8.25 22.01 -12.95
CA ILE A 9 8.70 21.21 -11.81
C ILE A 9 8.65 22.18 -10.63
N ASN A 10 7.55 22.13 -9.86
CA ASN A 10 7.53 22.76 -8.56
C ASN A 10 8.68 22.19 -7.74
N THR A 11 9.76 22.91 -7.69
CA THR A 11 10.89 22.70 -6.79
C THR A 11 10.34 22.61 -5.37
N TRP A 12 10.26 21.42 -4.86
CA TRP A 12 10.07 21.16 -3.43
C TRP A 12 11.27 21.76 -2.72
N GLY A 13 11.01 22.81 -1.93
CA GLY A 13 11.98 23.73 -1.37
C GLY A 13 13.25 23.05 -0.87
N GLY A 14 14.39 23.59 -1.31
CA GLY A 14 15.70 23.36 -0.72
C GLY A 14 15.75 23.89 0.71
N GLY A 15 15.26 23.07 1.63
CA GLY A 15 15.45 23.22 3.07
C GLY A 15 16.16 21.95 3.54
N ASN A 16 17.16 22.09 4.38
CA ASN A 16 17.99 21.06 5.00
C ASN A 16 17.36 19.69 4.97
N LEU A 17 18.07 18.67 4.47
CA LEU A 17 17.78 17.24 4.53
C LEU A 17 17.62 16.77 5.99
N ILE A 18 16.56 17.21 6.66
CA ILE A 18 15.94 16.44 7.71
C ILE A 18 15.24 15.35 6.94
N SER A 19 15.74 14.13 6.99
CA SER A 19 15.05 12.93 6.53
C SER A 19 13.66 12.93 7.16
N SER A 20 12.68 13.54 6.50
CA SER A 20 11.31 13.55 6.98
C SER A 20 10.82 12.13 6.90
N LYS A 21 10.58 11.51 8.06
CA LYS A 21 9.96 10.18 8.14
C LYS A 21 8.60 10.26 7.45
N ARG A 22 8.43 9.52 6.36
CA ARG A 22 7.19 9.53 5.58
C ARG A 22 6.55 8.16 5.57
N LEU A 23 5.25 8.13 5.86
CA LEU A 23 4.39 6.96 5.82
C LEU A 23 3.41 7.08 4.66
N LEU A 24 3.42 6.10 3.75
CA LEU A 24 2.44 5.97 2.68
C LEU A 24 1.27 5.11 3.16
N VAL A 25 0.04 5.59 2.99
CA VAL A 25 -1.18 4.89 3.40
C VAL A 25 -2.08 4.68 2.19
N CYS A 26 -2.28 3.42 1.78
CA CYS A 26 -3.10 3.01 0.65
C CYS A 26 -4.26 2.14 1.14
N LEU A 27 -5.34 2.78 1.57
CA LEU A 27 -6.52 2.09 2.09
C LEU A 27 -7.48 1.72 0.95
N ALA A 28 -8.21 0.63 1.15
CA ALA A 28 -9.24 0.17 0.25
C ALA A 28 -10.51 -0.17 1.02
N ASN A 29 -11.66 0.31 0.53
CA ASN A 29 -12.93 -0.17 1.08
C ASN A 29 -13.16 -1.62 0.60
N PRO A 30 -13.13 -2.62 1.51
CA PRO A 30 -13.32 -4.01 1.14
C PRO A 30 -14.80 -4.40 0.94
N PHE A 31 -15.73 -3.50 1.25
CA PHE A 31 -17.17 -3.75 1.21
C PHE A 31 -17.87 -2.83 0.22
N SER A 32 -18.89 -3.35 -0.44
CA SER A 32 -19.83 -2.55 -1.23
C SER A 32 -20.78 -1.75 -0.32
N ASP A 33 -21.38 -0.69 -0.86
CA ASP A 33 -22.39 0.09 -0.14
C ASP A 33 -23.60 -0.78 0.30
N GLN A 34 -23.93 -1.84 -0.45
CA GLN A 34 -24.99 -2.79 -0.10
C GLN A 34 -24.60 -3.67 1.10
N GLU A 35 -23.36 -4.17 1.13
CA GLU A 35 -22.86 -4.98 2.25
C GLU A 35 -22.80 -4.17 3.55
N LEU A 36 -22.43 -2.88 3.46
CA LEU A 36 -22.36 -1.98 4.59
C LEU A 36 -23.75 -1.66 5.22
N GLN A 37 -24.86 -2.02 4.57
CA GLN A 37 -26.19 -1.95 5.16
C GLN A 37 -26.42 -3.04 6.22
N SER A 38 -25.65 -4.12 6.17
CA SER A 38 -25.67 -5.14 7.22
C SER A 38 -24.98 -4.61 8.48
N LYS A 39 -25.65 -4.73 9.63
CA LYS A 39 -25.11 -4.27 10.92
C LYS A 39 -23.77 -4.95 11.24
N SER A 40 -23.67 -6.26 11.04
CA SER A 40 -22.43 -7.00 11.32
C SER A 40 -21.26 -6.55 10.45
N VAL A 41 -21.49 -6.32 9.14
CA VAL A 41 -20.47 -5.82 8.22
C VAL A 41 -20.06 -4.38 8.58
N SER A 42 -21.03 -3.53 8.90
CA SER A 42 -20.75 -2.16 9.33
C SER A 42 -19.92 -2.12 10.62
N GLU A 43 -20.23 -2.95 11.62
CA GLU A 43 -19.45 -3.07 12.85
C GLU A 43 -18.00 -3.55 12.59
N ARG A 44 -17.83 -4.51 11.70
CA ARG A 44 -16.49 -4.98 11.28
C ARG A 44 -15.71 -3.88 10.57
N PHE A 45 -16.37 -3.12 9.69
CA PHE A 45 -15.74 -2.00 9.01
C PHE A 45 -15.32 -0.89 9.99
N GLU A 46 -16.15 -0.58 11.00
CA GLU A 46 -15.76 0.36 12.06
C GLU A 46 -14.53 -0.13 12.86
N LYS A 47 -14.42 -1.43 13.12
CA LYS A 47 -13.24 -2.00 13.76
C LYS A 47 -12.00 -1.80 12.87
N LEU A 48 -12.10 -2.07 11.56
CA LEU A 48 -10.99 -1.85 10.62
C LEU A 48 -10.56 -0.37 10.61
N ILE A 49 -11.54 0.55 10.53
CA ILE A 49 -11.26 1.99 10.59
C ILE A 49 -10.49 2.33 11.87
N LYS A 50 -10.96 1.82 13.03
CA LYS A 50 -10.29 2.04 14.30
C LYS A 50 -8.85 1.54 14.29
N GLN A 51 -8.58 0.35 13.76
CA GLN A 51 -7.23 -0.20 13.65
C GLN A 51 -6.31 0.66 12.78
N CYS A 52 -6.83 1.16 11.67
CA CYS A 52 -6.08 2.08 10.80
C CYS A 52 -5.79 3.40 11.53
N VAL A 53 -6.77 3.94 12.26
CA VAL A 53 -6.61 5.15 13.07
C VAL A 53 -5.54 4.96 14.14
N ASP A 54 -5.64 3.92 14.96
CA ASP A 54 -4.68 3.62 16.04
C ASP A 54 -3.25 3.47 15.49
N PHE A 55 -3.11 2.80 14.34
CA PHE A 55 -1.83 2.66 13.63
C PHE A 55 -1.28 4.01 13.18
N ILE A 56 -2.07 4.79 12.46
CA ILE A 56 -1.63 6.06 11.88
C ILE A 56 -1.28 7.06 13.00
N GLU A 57 -2.10 7.15 14.04
CA GLU A 57 -1.86 8.00 15.19
C GLU A 57 -0.53 7.68 15.89
N LYS A 58 -0.26 6.39 16.10
CA LYS A 58 1.03 5.92 16.67
C LYS A 58 2.22 6.42 15.86
N TYR A 59 2.14 6.40 14.52
CA TYR A 59 3.25 6.84 13.68
C TYR A 59 3.32 8.35 13.55
N LYS A 60 2.21 9.08 13.57
CA LYS A 60 2.21 10.53 13.70
C LYS A 60 2.88 10.99 14.99
N GLN A 61 2.60 10.32 16.11
CA GLN A 61 3.27 10.57 17.41
C GLN A 61 4.79 10.29 17.35
N LYS A 62 5.23 9.37 16.49
CA LYS A 62 6.65 9.13 16.22
C LYS A 62 7.29 10.12 15.23
N GLY A 63 6.54 11.14 14.79
CA GLY A 63 6.99 12.21 13.89
C GLY A 63 6.95 11.86 12.40
N TYR A 64 6.13 10.88 11.99
CA TYR A 64 5.92 10.59 10.57
C TYR A 64 4.94 11.57 9.94
N GLU A 65 5.30 12.10 8.77
CA GLU A 65 4.38 12.73 7.84
C GLU A 65 3.57 11.62 7.15
N VAL A 66 2.25 11.72 7.18
CA VAL A 66 1.34 10.72 6.60
C VAL A 66 0.77 11.26 5.29
N ASN A 67 0.86 10.45 4.23
CA ASN A 67 0.23 10.76 2.96
C ASN A 67 -0.62 9.58 2.51
N TYR A 68 -1.82 9.85 2.01
CA TYR A 68 -2.74 8.86 1.50
C TYR A 68 -2.68 8.80 -0.02
N LEU A 69 -2.67 7.58 -0.57
CA LEU A 69 -2.75 7.34 -2.00
C LEU A 69 -3.95 6.45 -2.32
N PRO A 70 -5.07 7.01 -2.80
CA PRO A 70 -6.20 6.23 -3.27
C PRO A 70 -5.86 5.58 -4.62
N PHE A 71 -6.26 4.33 -4.82
CA PHE A 71 -6.12 3.59 -6.07
C PHE A 71 -7.42 3.48 -6.85
N TYR A 72 -8.55 3.66 -6.18
CA TYR A 72 -9.86 3.59 -6.79
C TYR A 72 -10.72 4.78 -6.37
N HIS A 73 -11.04 5.64 -7.36
CA HIS A 73 -11.83 6.85 -7.13
C HIS A 73 -13.17 6.57 -6.45
N GLY A 74 -13.53 7.45 -5.54
CA GLY A 74 -14.80 7.43 -4.82
C GLY A 74 -14.85 6.41 -3.68
N SER A 75 -14.34 5.20 -3.86
CA SER A 75 -14.42 4.15 -2.83
C SER A 75 -13.30 4.28 -1.80
N ASP A 76 -12.05 4.39 -2.25
CA ASP A 76 -10.90 4.48 -1.35
C ASP A 76 -10.88 5.84 -0.63
N GLU A 77 -11.25 6.91 -1.34
CA GLU A 77 -11.36 8.26 -0.78
C GLU A 77 -12.38 8.31 0.37
N LYS A 78 -13.56 7.72 0.20
CA LYS A 78 -14.56 7.63 1.28
C LYS A 78 -14.03 6.93 2.53
N PHE A 79 -13.19 5.90 2.37
CA PHE A 79 -12.57 5.25 3.51
C PHE A 79 -11.51 6.15 4.16
N ILE A 80 -10.64 6.76 3.34
CA ILE A 80 -9.62 7.72 3.80
C ILE A 80 -10.28 8.87 4.58
N ASP A 81 -11.35 9.46 4.04
CA ASP A 81 -12.11 10.55 4.70
C ASP A 81 -12.61 10.13 6.09
N ARG A 82 -13.14 8.90 6.22
CA ARG A 82 -13.60 8.39 7.52
C ARG A 82 -12.46 8.24 8.52
N VAL A 83 -11.29 7.81 8.07
CA VAL A 83 -10.09 7.70 8.91
C VAL A 83 -9.62 9.09 9.32
N GLN A 84 -9.53 10.04 8.38
CA GLN A 84 -9.10 11.41 8.67
C GLN A 84 -10.05 12.15 9.64
N VAL A 85 -11.36 11.96 9.47
CA VAL A 85 -12.36 12.51 10.42
C VAL A 85 -12.10 12.01 11.83
N LYS A 86 -11.83 10.72 12.02
CA LYS A 86 -11.55 10.15 13.35
C LYS A 86 -10.21 10.61 13.93
N LEU A 87 -9.23 10.87 13.06
CA LEU A 87 -7.93 11.41 13.45
C LEU A 87 -7.94 12.93 13.69
N HIS A 88 -9.05 13.61 13.39
CA HIS A 88 -9.11 15.08 13.36
C HIS A 88 -7.95 15.68 12.54
N SER A 89 -7.62 15.07 11.39
CA SER A 89 -6.48 15.44 10.57
C SER A 89 -6.89 15.81 9.15
N ASN A 90 -6.05 16.65 8.52
CA ASN A 90 -6.14 17.00 7.12
C ASN A 90 -4.82 16.60 6.41
N ASP A 91 -4.38 15.38 6.65
CA ASP A 91 -3.18 14.86 6.02
C ASP A 91 -3.36 14.81 4.49
N LYS A 92 -2.26 14.95 3.76
CA LYS A 92 -2.29 15.05 2.32
C LYS A 92 -2.84 13.77 1.67
N VAL A 93 -3.88 13.93 0.86
CA VAL A 93 -4.35 12.91 -0.08
C VAL A 93 -3.72 13.20 -1.43
N LEU A 94 -2.97 12.24 -1.95
CA LEU A 94 -2.31 12.37 -3.24
C LEU A 94 -3.36 12.20 -4.32
N GLN A 95 -3.50 13.19 -5.19
CA GLN A 95 -4.49 13.15 -6.27
C GLN A 95 -4.01 12.19 -7.37
N ARG A 96 -4.94 11.38 -7.85
CA ARG A 96 -4.68 10.43 -8.93
C ARG A 96 -4.81 11.07 -10.32
N ASP A 97 -5.19 12.35 -10.39
CA ASP A 97 -5.41 13.09 -11.65
C ASP A 97 -4.13 13.39 -12.44
N ILE A 98 -3.00 12.96 -11.96
CA ILE A 98 -1.78 12.96 -12.72
C ILE A 98 -1.76 11.63 -13.45
N ASP A 99 -1.67 11.65 -14.79
CA ASP A 99 -1.26 10.51 -15.59
C ASP A 99 0.14 10.08 -15.10
N TYR A 100 0.16 9.34 -13.99
CA TYR A 100 1.39 8.76 -13.50
C TYR A 100 1.82 7.68 -14.49
N ASP A 101 2.82 7.99 -15.27
CA ASP A 101 3.60 6.93 -15.88
C ASP A 101 4.27 6.09 -14.77
N LEU A 102 4.76 4.92 -15.14
CA LEU A 102 5.33 3.99 -14.17
C LEU A 102 6.56 4.58 -13.46
N ASP A 103 7.32 5.44 -14.12
CA ASP A 103 8.52 6.04 -13.54
C ASP A 103 8.16 7.06 -12.45
N THR A 104 7.15 7.88 -12.70
CA THR A 104 6.61 8.84 -11.70
C THR A 104 6.06 8.12 -10.47
N ILE A 105 5.36 7.00 -10.67
CA ILE A 105 4.87 6.16 -9.55
C ILE A 105 6.04 5.56 -8.76
N ASP A 106 7.05 5.04 -9.44
CA ASP A 106 8.22 4.48 -8.78
C ASP A 106 8.98 5.55 -7.97
N GLU A 107 9.16 6.74 -8.51
CA GLU A 107 9.75 7.86 -7.78
C GLU A 107 8.92 8.26 -6.55
N LEU A 108 7.59 8.25 -6.68
CA LEU A 108 6.69 8.52 -5.56
C LEU A 108 6.92 7.50 -4.43
N PHE A 109 6.89 6.19 -4.73
CA PHE A 109 7.05 5.15 -3.71
C PHE A 109 8.41 5.22 -2.99
N ARG A 110 9.48 5.60 -3.69
CA ARG A 110 10.83 5.77 -3.11
C ARG A 110 10.94 6.93 -2.12
N GLN A 111 9.98 7.85 -2.07
CA GLN A 111 9.99 8.97 -1.12
C GLN A 111 9.57 8.57 0.29
N TYR A 112 9.05 7.37 0.48
CA TYR A 112 8.50 6.89 1.74
C TYR A 112 9.44 5.94 2.46
N GLU A 113 9.41 5.98 3.78
CA GLU A 113 10.22 5.10 4.62
C GLU A 113 9.55 3.73 4.78
N PHE A 114 8.23 3.72 4.88
CA PHE A 114 7.41 2.51 4.84
C PHE A 114 5.94 2.84 4.56
N GLY A 115 5.08 1.79 4.41
CA GLY A 115 3.67 1.98 4.10
C GLY A 115 2.72 1.03 4.83
N LEU A 116 1.43 1.43 4.85
CA LEU A 116 0.28 0.59 5.17
C LEU A 116 -0.54 0.41 3.89
N CYS A 117 -0.58 -0.80 3.35
CA CYS A 117 -1.15 -1.07 2.04
C CYS A 117 -2.26 -2.12 2.09
N MET A 118 -3.39 -1.84 1.42
CA MET A 118 -4.50 -2.78 1.27
C MET A 118 -4.70 -3.23 -0.18
N ARG A 119 -4.64 -2.30 -1.15
CA ARG A 119 -4.85 -2.64 -2.57
C ARG A 119 -3.73 -3.51 -3.11
N PHE A 120 -4.08 -4.54 -3.86
CA PHE A 120 -3.11 -5.41 -4.53
C PHE A 120 -2.03 -4.62 -5.29
N HIS A 121 -2.44 -3.61 -6.07
CA HIS A 121 -1.48 -2.79 -6.83
C HIS A 121 -0.58 -1.96 -5.91
N SER A 122 -1.06 -1.48 -4.76
CA SER A 122 -0.19 -0.76 -3.80
C SER A 122 0.85 -1.69 -3.17
N ILE A 123 0.47 -2.94 -2.87
CA ILE A 123 1.37 -3.97 -2.37
C ILE A 123 2.42 -4.33 -3.45
N LEU A 124 1.97 -4.57 -4.68
CA LEU A 124 2.86 -4.90 -5.81
C LEU A 124 3.87 -3.79 -6.10
N LEU A 125 3.43 -2.54 -6.14
CA LEU A 125 4.31 -1.37 -6.36
C LEU A 125 5.28 -1.17 -5.20
N SER A 126 4.86 -1.43 -3.97
CA SER A 126 5.74 -1.40 -2.79
C SER A 126 6.84 -2.45 -2.90
N ILE A 127 6.50 -3.69 -3.29
CA ILE A 127 7.47 -4.76 -3.51
C ILE A 127 8.42 -4.38 -4.65
N LYS A 128 7.92 -3.92 -5.80
CA LYS A 128 8.73 -3.46 -6.94
C LYS A 128 9.77 -2.41 -6.53
N ASN A 129 9.37 -1.47 -5.66
CA ASN A 129 10.23 -0.37 -5.21
C ASN A 129 10.96 -0.65 -3.89
N SER A 130 10.89 -1.90 -3.39
CA SER A 130 11.48 -2.30 -2.12
C SER A 130 11.08 -1.41 -0.94
N LEU A 131 9.86 -0.84 -0.98
CA LEU A 131 9.27 -0.08 0.11
C LEU A 131 8.73 -1.05 1.16
N PRO A 132 9.26 -1.06 2.39
CA PRO A 132 8.72 -1.91 3.46
C PRO A 132 7.26 -1.56 3.77
N ILE A 133 6.38 -2.56 3.87
CA ILE A 133 4.96 -2.34 4.13
C ILE A 133 4.40 -3.30 5.18
N VAL A 134 3.36 -2.84 5.87
CA VAL A 134 2.37 -3.70 6.50
C VAL A 134 1.23 -3.86 5.50
N ALA A 135 0.90 -5.09 5.15
CA ALA A 135 -0.18 -5.39 4.21
C ALA A 135 -1.45 -5.81 4.96
N ILE A 136 -2.60 -5.19 4.62
CA ILE A 136 -3.92 -5.67 5.02
C ILE A 136 -4.47 -6.48 3.85
N GLU A 137 -4.47 -7.79 4.00
CA GLU A 137 -4.78 -8.75 2.95
C GLU A 137 -6.28 -9.07 2.97
N TYR A 138 -7.09 -8.23 2.30
CA TYR A 138 -8.54 -8.45 2.22
C TYR A 138 -8.96 -9.30 1.02
N ASP A 139 -8.02 -9.64 0.12
CA ASP A 139 -8.24 -10.53 -1.01
C ASP A 139 -7.15 -11.60 -1.11
N PHE A 140 -7.49 -12.69 -1.81
CA PHE A 140 -6.59 -13.83 -2.01
C PHE A 140 -5.32 -13.46 -2.80
N LYS A 141 -5.40 -12.52 -3.73
CA LYS A 141 -4.26 -12.14 -4.58
C LYS A 141 -3.17 -11.47 -3.76
N SER A 142 -3.56 -10.61 -2.83
CA SER A 142 -2.63 -9.92 -1.91
C SER A 142 -1.91 -10.92 -1.01
N GLU A 143 -2.64 -11.88 -0.42
CA GLU A 143 -2.06 -12.95 0.38
C GLU A 143 -1.08 -13.81 -0.41
N MET A 144 -1.48 -14.25 -1.60
CA MET A 144 -0.63 -15.07 -2.45
C MET A 144 0.65 -14.34 -2.86
N LEU A 145 0.56 -13.05 -3.18
CA LEU A 145 1.72 -12.24 -3.51
C LEU A 145 2.70 -12.14 -2.32
N MET A 146 2.19 -11.78 -1.14
CA MET A 146 3.03 -11.69 0.06
C MET A 146 3.70 -13.02 0.39
N LYS A 147 3.00 -14.13 0.23
CA LYS A 147 3.53 -15.48 0.42
C LYS A 147 4.58 -15.86 -0.64
N GLU A 148 4.33 -15.54 -1.91
CA GLU A 148 5.26 -15.84 -3.01
C GLU A 148 6.59 -15.09 -2.86
N VAL A 149 6.53 -13.86 -2.32
CA VAL A 149 7.73 -13.06 -2.00
C VAL A 149 8.41 -13.52 -0.70
N GLY A 150 7.73 -14.31 0.14
CA GLY A 150 8.18 -14.70 1.48
C GLY A 150 8.06 -13.57 2.51
N LEU A 151 7.07 -12.70 2.34
CA LEU A 151 6.81 -11.53 3.19
C LEU A 151 5.53 -11.67 4.01
N GLU A 152 4.93 -12.86 4.09
CA GLU A 152 3.66 -13.16 4.76
C GLU A 152 3.60 -12.70 6.22
N LYS A 153 4.74 -12.67 6.92
CA LYS A 153 4.80 -12.19 8.30
C LYS A 153 4.54 -10.68 8.47
N PHE A 154 4.55 -9.93 7.38
CA PHE A 154 4.23 -8.50 7.35
C PHE A 154 2.81 -8.25 6.81
N GLY A 155 2.04 -9.30 6.63
CA GLY A 155 0.64 -9.27 6.22
C GLY A 155 -0.30 -9.65 7.36
N VAL A 156 -1.51 -9.10 7.34
CA VAL A 156 -2.62 -9.51 8.18
C VAL A 156 -3.85 -9.76 7.32
N ARG A 157 -4.48 -10.92 7.51
CA ARG A 157 -5.72 -11.27 6.81
C ARG A 157 -6.89 -10.49 7.36
N TYR A 158 -7.76 -10.06 6.46
CA TYR A 158 -8.99 -9.36 6.80
C TYR A 158 -10.14 -9.72 5.85
N GLY A 159 -11.35 -9.82 6.40
CA GLY A 159 -12.56 -10.03 5.62
C GLY A 159 -13.02 -11.48 5.55
N ILE A 160 -13.96 -11.74 4.64
CA ILE A 160 -14.48 -13.08 4.36
C ILE A 160 -13.79 -13.62 3.12
N ARG A 161 -13.07 -14.71 3.26
CA ARG A 161 -12.37 -15.33 2.15
C ARG A 161 -13.27 -16.42 1.54
N LYS A 162 -13.92 -16.08 0.44
CA LYS A 162 -14.75 -17.04 -0.32
C LYS A 162 -13.95 -18.21 -0.93
N SER A 163 -12.62 -18.05 -1.05
CA SER A 163 -11.72 -19.10 -1.51
C SER A 163 -11.38 -20.12 -0.44
N ASP A 164 -11.59 -19.80 0.83
CA ASP A 164 -11.39 -20.74 1.91
C ASP A 164 -12.62 -21.65 1.97
N PHE A 165 -12.38 -22.97 2.04
CA PHE A 165 -13.41 -24.03 1.87
C PHE A 165 -14.62 -23.87 2.81
N PHE A 166 -14.48 -23.08 3.88
CA PHE A 166 -15.52 -22.83 4.90
C PHE A 166 -15.90 -21.35 5.04
N GLY A 167 -15.39 -20.44 4.20
CA GLY A 167 -15.71 -19.02 4.26
C GLY A 167 -15.30 -18.38 5.59
N GLU A 168 -14.10 -18.70 6.07
CA GLU A 168 -13.59 -18.17 7.35
C GLU A 168 -13.57 -16.64 7.37
N GLU A 169 -14.01 -16.09 8.50
CA GLU A 169 -13.95 -14.66 8.76
C GLU A 169 -12.66 -14.31 9.49
N PHE A 170 -11.95 -13.29 8.98
CA PHE A 170 -10.74 -12.75 9.60
C PHE A 170 -10.97 -11.30 10.00
N ASP A 171 -10.88 -11.02 11.28
CA ASP A 171 -10.86 -9.66 11.82
C ASP A 171 -9.43 -9.31 12.24
N ILE A 172 -9.08 -8.02 12.10
CA ILE A 172 -7.84 -7.51 12.67
C ILE A 172 -8.08 -7.27 14.16
N ASP A 173 -7.27 -7.88 15.02
CA ASP A 173 -7.29 -7.61 16.45
C ASP A 173 -6.55 -6.30 16.80
N GLY A 174 -6.78 -5.80 18.04
CA GLY A 174 -6.45 -4.43 18.43
C GLY A 174 -5.02 -3.97 18.21
N ASP A 175 -4.04 -4.86 18.31
CA ASP A 175 -2.62 -4.50 18.26
C ASP A 175 -1.87 -5.11 17.07
N SER A 176 -2.56 -5.86 16.20
CA SER A 176 -1.89 -6.64 15.15
C SER A 176 -1.11 -5.77 14.16
N LEU A 177 -1.70 -4.68 13.64
CA LEU A 177 -1.00 -3.80 12.69
C LEU A 177 0.22 -3.13 13.31
N CYS A 178 0.10 -2.66 14.55
CA CYS A 178 1.20 -2.02 15.26
C CYS A 178 2.31 -3.01 15.60
N SER A 179 1.96 -4.22 15.99
CA SER A 179 2.92 -5.27 16.32
C SER A 179 3.70 -5.74 15.08
N ILE A 180 3.00 -5.94 13.96
CA ILE A 180 3.62 -6.27 12.67
C ILE A 180 4.56 -5.15 12.21
N ALA A 181 4.13 -3.89 12.35
CA ALA A 181 4.97 -2.77 11.99
C ALA A 181 6.21 -2.64 12.89
N ASP A 182 6.13 -2.96 14.17
CA ASP A 182 7.29 -2.98 15.05
C ASP A 182 8.28 -4.09 14.66
N VAL A 183 7.81 -5.24 14.17
CA VAL A 183 8.66 -6.28 13.56
C VAL A 183 9.27 -5.79 12.25
N LEU A 184 8.45 -5.18 11.37
CA LEU A 184 8.90 -4.62 10.10
C LEU A 184 10.02 -3.60 10.29
N GLN A 185 9.90 -2.71 11.29
CA GLN A 185 10.93 -1.70 11.57
C GLN A 185 12.28 -2.32 11.95
N LYS A 186 12.29 -3.48 12.61
CA LYS A 186 13.51 -4.22 12.96
C LYS A 186 14.09 -4.99 11.78
N GLU A 187 13.25 -5.37 10.83
CA GLU A 187 13.58 -6.27 9.74
C GLU A 187 13.45 -5.64 8.36
N LYS A 188 13.54 -4.31 8.26
CA LYS A 188 13.42 -3.57 6.99
C LYS A 188 14.35 -4.11 5.89
N GLU A 189 15.57 -4.42 6.24
CA GLU A 189 16.56 -4.90 5.28
C GLU A 189 16.22 -6.31 4.76
N ILE A 190 15.60 -7.14 5.60
CA ILE A 190 15.08 -8.45 5.15
C ILE A 190 13.94 -8.24 4.15
N PHE A 191 13.01 -7.31 4.45
CA PHE A 191 11.94 -6.97 3.52
C PHE A 191 12.51 -6.52 2.17
N LYS A 192 13.39 -5.51 2.17
CA LYS A 192 14.00 -4.95 0.96
C LYS A 192 14.74 -6.00 0.15
N SER A 193 15.52 -6.85 0.80
CA SER A 193 16.28 -7.92 0.13
C SER A 193 15.35 -8.90 -0.58
N ARG A 194 14.29 -9.38 0.08
CA ARG A 194 13.31 -10.29 -0.52
C ARG A 194 12.54 -9.64 -1.67
N ALA A 195 12.06 -8.42 -1.47
CA ALA A 195 11.34 -7.66 -2.47
C ALA A 195 12.20 -7.45 -3.74
N ASN A 196 13.45 -7.03 -3.57
CA ASN A 196 14.38 -6.81 -4.67
C ASN A 196 14.69 -8.12 -5.43
N SER A 197 14.98 -9.21 -4.70
CA SER A 197 15.23 -10.52 -5.31
C SER A 197 14.02 -11.01 -6.12
N PHE A 198 12.81 -10.84 -5.59
CA PHE A 198 11.59 -11.20 -6.29
C PHE A 198 11.39 -10.34 -7.56
N ALA A 199 11.56 -9.03 -7.47
CA ALA A 199 11.43 -8.13 -8.60
C ALA A 199 12.42 -8.48 -9.73
N GLN A 200 13.67 -8.77 -9.40
CA GLN A 200 14.69 -9.21 -10.37
C GLN A 200 14.33 -10.54 -11.02
N LEU A 201 13.87 -11.52 -10.22
CA LEU A 201 13.42 -12.82 -10.74
C LEU A 201 12.27 -12.67 -11.74
N LYS A 202 11.25 -11.86 -11.38
CA LYS A 202 10.09 -11.62 -12.26
C LYS A 202 10.48 -10.88 -13.54
N HIS A 203 11.36 -9.91 -13.44
CA HIS A 203 11.89 -9.21 -14.60
C HIS A 203 12.58 -10.19 -15.57
N GLN A 204 13.46 -11.08 -15.06
CA GLN A 204 14.13 -12.07 -15.89
C GLN A 204 13.14 -13.04 -16.54
N GLN A 205 12.13 -13.52 -15.79
CA GLN A 205 11.08 -14.40 -16.33
C GLN A 205 10.31 -13.73 -17.50
N VAL A 206 10.04 -12.43 -17.39
CA VAL A 206 9.40 -11.68 -18.49
C VAL A 206 10.31 -11.63 -19.71
N LEU A 207 11.59 -11.32 -19.55
CA LEU A 207 12.55 -11.30 -20.66
C LEU A 207 12.68 -12.68 -21.34
N ASP A 208 12.81 -13.75 -20.57
CA ASP A 208 12.88 -15.11 -21.07
C ASP A 208 11.64 -15.50 -21.87
N ASN A 209 10.45 -15.13 -21.37
CA ASN A 209 9.18 -15.36 -22.06
C ASN A 209 9.12 -14.61 -23.41
N TYR A 210 9.56 -13.33 -23.45
CA TYR A 210 9.64 -12.59 -24.71
C TYR A 210 10.60 -13.25 -25.70
N GLN A 211 11.79 -13.66 -25.28
CA GLN A 211 12.76 -14.34 -26.15
C GLN A 211 12.19 -15.65 -26.73
N ASN A 212 11.50 -16.44 -25.88
CA ASN A 212 10.86 -17.68 -26.33
C ASN A 212 9.77 -17.42 -27.36
N ILE A 213 8.92 -16.39 -27.19
CA ILE A 213 7.88 -16.03 -28.16
C ILE A 213 8.53 -15.62 -29.49
N PHE A 214 9.55 -14.78 -29.47
CA PHE A 214 10.23 -14.35 -30.70
C PHE A 214 10.93 -15.48 -31.42
N SER A 215 11.49 -16.46 -30.70
CA SER A 215 12.13 -17.63 -31.31
C SER A 215 11.16 -18.60 -31.99
N LEU A 216 9.84 -18.51 -31.66
CA LEU A 216 8.80 -19.31 -32.30
C LEU A 216 8.22 -18.65 -33.57
N VAL A 217 8.51 -17.37 -33.80
CA VAL A 217 7.97 -16.58 -34.91
C VAL A 217 9.00 -16.40 -36.04
N LEU A 218 10.26 -16.67 -35.79
CA LEU A 218 11.35 -16.66 -36.77
C LEU A 218 11.68 -18.09 -37.24
#